data_2d6d8d2548e16d6c12a979690fcfba4a
#
_entry.id   2d6d8d2548e16d6c12a979690fcfba4a
#
_cell.length_a   1.000
_cell.length_b   1.000
_cell.length_c   1.000
_cell.angle_alpha   90.00
_cell.angle_beta   90.00
_cell.angle_gamma   90.00
#
_symmetry.space_group_name_H-M   'P 1'
#
loop_
_entity.id
_entity.type
_entity.pdbx_description
1 polymer ?
#
loop_
_entity_poly.entity_id
_entity_poly.type
_entity_poly.pdbx_seq_one_letter_code
_entity_poly.pdbx_strand_id
1 'polypeptide(L)'
;MSDIYIIDGVRTPIGAYLGQYKKTESVELGTHCLQDLFQRNKNIKTNDVEGLVLGQVLTSGLGMNTARQVALKSGMNQSSFAYVVNQVCGSGMRATIEASLKIFTKECDLVIAGGQESMSRARHAYLSRTGEKKLGNNVFIDTLVHDGLTDAFSQEHMGITAENVAKKYGISRLEQDMYAYGSYVKTHKALKNKYFKNELSQSLFKDEVRSDTTSAKLTQLKPAFKKNGTVTAGNASSLNDGAAFLAIASHDYVKANKIKPLAKILSWSSSAGN
;
A
#
# COMPACT_ATOMS: atom_id res chain seq x y z
N MET A 1 27.65 6.72 -11.82
CA MET A 1 26.56 6.04 -11.09
C MET A 1 25.73 5.31 -12.13
N SER A 2 25.42 4.03 -11.92
CA SER A 2 24.56 3.30 -12.85
C SER A 2 23.11 3.81 -12.72
N ASP A 3 22.47 4.12 -13.84
CA ASP A 3 21.07 4.54 -13.86
C ASP A 3 20.15 3.40 -13.43
N ILE A 4 19.11 3.74 -12.69
CA ILE A 4 18.11 2.80 -12.18
C ILE A 4 16.76 3.15 -12.82
N TYR A 5 16.07 2.13 -13.31
CA TYR A 5 14.85 2.31 -14.07
C TYR A 5 13.68 1.52 -13.48
N ILE A 6 12.49 2.12 -13.56
CA ILE A 6 11.22 1.41 -13.44
C ILE A 6 10.87 0.91 -14.84
N ILE A 7 10.81 -0.40 -15.01
CA ILE A 7 10.54 -1.01 -16.32
C ILE A 7 9.07 -1.39 -16.50
N ASP A 8 8.34 -1.65 -15.42
CA ASP A 8 6.89 -1.85 -15.41
C ASP A 8 6.33 -1.66 -13.99
N GLY A 9 5.00 -1.54 -13.89
CA GLY A 9 4.28 -1.48 -12.63
C GLY A 9 2.84 -1.95 -12.78
N VAL A 10 2.30 -2.61 -11.77
CA VAL A 10 0.95 -3.16 -11.74
C VAL A 10 0.34 -2.94 -10.36
N ARG A 11 -0.98 -2.79 -10.31
CA ARG A 11 -1.72 -2.81 -9.05
C ARG A 11 -3.02 -3.61 -9.18
N THR A 12 -3.51 -4.14 -8.09
CA THR A 12 -4.90 -4.60 -8.04
C THR A 12 -5.84 -3.40 -8.14
N PRO A 13 -7.10 -3.57 -8.51
CA PRO A 13 -8.14 -2.63 -8.11
C PRO A 13 -8.07 -2.37 -6.61
N ILE A 14 -8.37 -1.16 -6.18
CA ILE A 14 -8.44 -0.81 -4.75
C ILE A 14 -9.80 -1.21 -4.21
N GLY A 15 -9.82 -2.13 -3.24
CA GLY A 15 -11.02 -2.55 -2.53
C GLY A 15 -11.37 -1.59 -1.39
N ALA A 16 -12.66 -1.33 -1.18
CA ALA A 16 -13.12 -0.66 0.02
C ALA A 16 -13.02 -1.59 1.24
N TYR A 17 -12.91 -1.02 2.42
CA TYR A 17 -12.97 -1.77 3.68
C TYR A 17 -14.24 -2.61 3.77
N LEU A 18 -14.08 -3.91 4.02
CA LEU A 18 -15.14 -4.93 3.99
C LEU A 18 -15.89 -5.04 2.65
N GLY A 19 -15.27 -4.55 1.57
CA GLY A 19 -15.80 -4.60 0.22
C GLY A 19 -15.47 -5.89 -0.53
N GLN A 20 -15.14 -5.75 -1.82
CA GLN A 20 -14.91 -6.88 -2.73
C GLN A 20 -13.81 -7.85 -2.27
N TYR A 21 -12.79 -7.37 -1.55
CA TYR A 21 -11.67 -8.17 -1.06
C TYR A 21 -11.80 -8.64 0.40
N LYS A 22 -12.94 -8.48 1.05
CA LYS A 22 -13.14 -8.82 2.47
C LYS A 22 -12.82 -10.26 2.87
N LYS A 23 -12.73 -11.17 1.90
CA LYS A 23 -12.37 -12.58 2.11
C LYS A 23 -10.97 -12.92 1.60
N THR A 24 -10.25 -11.98 0.99
CA THR A 24 -8.96 -12.19 0.33
C THR A 24 -7.82 -11.73 1.23
N GLU A 25 -6.89 -12.61 1.54
CA GLU A 25 -5.70 -12.28 2.32
C GLU A 25 -4.74 -11.39 1.53
N SER A 26 -3.96 -10.56 2.22
CA SER A 26 -2.97 -9.68 1.57
C SER A 26 -1.97 -10.47 0.70
N VAL A 27 -1.53 -11.65 1.15
CA VAL A 27 -0.63 -12.54 0.39
C VAL A 27 -1.28 -13.00 -0.93
N GLU A 28 -2.58 -13.23 -0.95
CA GLU A 28 -3.30 -13.59 -2.17
C GLU A 28 -3.39 -12.41 -3.13
N LEU A 29 -3.70 -11.20 -2.61
CA LEU A 29 -3.70 -9.97 -3.39
C LEU A 29 -2.34 -9.72 -4.03
N GLY A 30 -1.25 -9.82 -3.23
CA GLY A 30 0.10 -9.66 -3.71
C GLY A 30 0.49 -10.70 -4.74
N THR A 31 0.16 -11.97 -4.50
CA THR A 31 0.45 -13.07 -5.43
C THR A 31 -0.20 -12.85 -6.79
N HIS A 32 -1.51 -12.59 -6.82
CA HIS A 32 -2.24 -12.34 -8.08
C HIS A 32 -1.70 -11.13 -8.82
N CYS A 33 -1.46 -10.04 -8.09
CA CYS A 33 -0.91 -8.81 -8.66
C CYS A 33 0.45 -9.05 -9.33
N LEU A 34 1.36 -9.75 -8.66
CA LEU A 34 2.69 -10.03 -9.18
C LEU A 34 2.67 -11.05 -10.34
N GLN A 35 1.80 -12.05 -10.29
CA GLN A 35 1.59 -12.97 -11.41
C GLN A 35 1.15 -12.22 -12.66
N ASP A 36 0.23 -11.25 -12.52
CA ASP A 36 -0.22 -10.43 -13.64
C ASP A 36 0.92 -9.57 -14.22
N LEU A 37 1.82 -9.05 -13.40
CA LEU A 37 3.01 -8.34 -13.88
C LEU A 37 3.86 -9.22 -14.80
N PHE A 38 4.14 -10.46 -14.38
CA PHE A 38 4.92 -11.43 -15.16
C PHE A 38 4.20 -11.92 -16.43
N GLN A 39 2.87 -12.04 -16.35
CA GLN A 39 2.08 -12.47 -17.51
C GLN A 39 2.03 -11.39 -18.60
N ARG A 40 1.85 -10.13 -18.21
CA ARG A 40 1.68 -9.02 -19.16
C ARG A 40 2.99 -8.52 -19.75
N ASN A 41 4.10 -8.61 -19.01
CA ASN A 41 5.41 -8.15 -19.47
C ASN A 41 6.40 -9.30 -19.61
N LYS A 42 6.50 -9.86 -20.81
CA LYS A 42 7.39 -10.99 -21.14
C LYS A 42 8.88 -10.64 -21.11
N ASN A 43 9.23 -9.35 -21.01
CA ASN A 43 10.63 -8.93 -20.81
C ASN A 43 11.08 -9.13 -19.35
N ILE A 44 10.14 -9.35 -18.42
CA ILE A 44 10.43 -9.64 -17.02
C ILE A 44 10.32 -11.16 -16.84
N LYS A 45 11.45 -11.85 -16.99
CA LYS A 45 11.50 -13.30 -16.76
C LYS A 45 11.59 -13.56 -15.26
N THR A 46 10.73 -14.43 -14.73
CA THR A 46 10.70 -14.76 -13.31
C THR A 46 12.03 -15.29 -12.78
N ASN A 47 12.80 -16.00 -13.63
CA ASN A 47 14.13 -16.52 -13.29
C ASN A 47 15.21 -15.44 -13.20
N ASP A 48 15.02 -14.29 -13.82
CA ASP A 48 15.97 -13.17 -13.77
C ASP A 48 15.70 -12.27 -12.54
N VAL A 49 14.55 -12.42 -11.88
CA VAL A 49 14.18 -11.62 -10.71
C VAL A 49 14.94 -12.11 -9.49
N GLU A 50 15.89 -11.31 -9.02
CA GLU A 50 16.80 -11.68 -7.94
C GLU A 50 16.19 -11.46 -6.56
N GLY A 51 15.16 -10.61 -6.44
CA GLY A 51 14.54 -10.38 -5.15
C GLY A 51 13.19 -9.68 -5.18
N LEU A 52 12.49 -9.77 -4.04
CA LEU A 52 11.25 -9.06 -3.73
C LEU A 52 11.41 -8.29 -2.41
N VAL A 53 11.25 -6.98 -2.46
CA VAL A 53 11.09 -6.13 -1.27
C VAL A 53 9.64 -5.70 -1.16
N LEU A 54 8.99 -6.07 -0.06
CA LEU A 54 7.55 -5.91 0.13
C LEU A 54 7.24 -5.00 1.32
N GLY A 55 6.53 -3.90 1.08
CA GLY A 55 5.94 -3.08 2.12
C GLY A 55 4.66 -3.70 2.66
N GLN A 56 4.59 -3.90 3.98
CA GLN A 56 3.37 -4.37 4.65
C GLN A 56 3.40 -3.99 6.12
N VAL A 57 2.25 -3.59 6.68
CA VAL A 57 2.09 -3.20 8.08
C VAL A 57 1.46 -4.34 8.89
N LEU A 58 0.31 -4.84 8.44
CA LEU A 58 -0.53 -5.79 9.18
C LEU A 58 -0.16 -7.23 8.83
N THR A 59 0.86 -7.76 9.49
CA THR A 59 1.40 -9.11 9.20
C THR A 59 0.93 -10.19 10.19
N SER A 60 0.19 -9.82 11.22
CA SER A 60 -0.25 -10.74 12.28
C SER A 60 -1.07 -11.91 11.72
N GLY A 61 -0.70 -13.14 12.07
CA GLY A 61 -1.43 -14.35 11.69
C GLY A 61 -1.37 -14.73 10.21
N LEU A 62 -0.47 -14.13 9.41
CA LEU A 62 -0.29 -14.43 7.98
C LEU A 62 0.81 -15.47 7.70
N GLY A 63 1.43 -15.99 8.75
CA GLY A 63 2.56 -16.91 8.63
C GLY A 63 3.90 -16.20 8.49
N MET A 64 4.95 -16.99 8.25
CA MET A 64 6.30 -16.46 8.14
C MET A 64 6.49 -15.68 6.85
N ASN A 65 7.15 -14.53 6.92
CA ASN A 65 7.67 -13.73 5.80
C ASN A 65 6.72 -13.67 4.59
N THR A 66 5.75 -12.79 4.64
CA THR A 66 4.73 -12.64 3.58
C THR A 66 5.34 -12.29 2.22
N ALA A 67 6.49 -11.60 2.18
CA ALA A 67 7.22 -11.36 0.93
C ALA A 67 7.71 -12.67 0.30
N ARG A 68 8.26 -13.59 1.11
CA ARG A 68 8.71 -14.90 0.62
C ARG A 68 7.55 -15.74 0.10
N GLN A 69 6.40 -15.68 0.79
CA GLN A 69 5.19 -16.36 0.33
C GLN A 69 4.75 -15.84 -1.04
N VAL A 70 4.68 -14.53 -1.23
CA VAL A 70 4.32 -13.91 -2.50
C VAL A 70 5.33 -14.27 -3.60
N ALA A 71 6.62 -14.14 -3.34
CA ALA A 71 7.67 -14.45 -4.31
C ALA A 71 7.52 -15.87 -4.88
N LEU A 72 7.44 -16.88 -4.01
CA LEU A 72 7.35 -18.27 -4.44
C LEU A 72 6.01 -18.60 -5.11
N LYS A 73 4.89 -18.12 -4.55
CA LYS A 73 3.57 -18.34 -5.14
C LYS A 73 3.40 -17.65 -6.50
N SER A 74 4.16 -16.58 -6.76
CA SER A 74 4.14 -15.88 -8.05
C SER A 74 5.08 -16.50 -9.09
N GLY A 75 5.82 -17.55 -8.74
CA GLY A 75 6.71 -18.26 -9.65
C GLY A 75 8.12 -17.69 -9.75
N MET A 76 8.56 -16.85 -8.79
CA MET A 76 9.95 -16.42 -8.70
C MET A 76 10.86 -17.59 -8.32
N ASN A 77 12.15 -17.48 -8.66
CA ASN A 77 13.14 -18.49 -8.35
C ASN A 77 13.28 -18.68 -6.83
N GLN A 78 13.55 -19.92 -6.40
CA GLN A 78 13.82 -20.21 -4.99
C GLN A 78 15.09 -19.54 -4.45
N SER A 79 16.04 -19.21 -5.30
CA SER A 79 17.24 -18.44 -4.96
C SER A 79 16.99 -16.94 -4.77
N SER A 80 15.85 -16.40 -5.23
CA SER A 80 15.52 -14.99 -5.04
C SER A 80 15.36 -14.68 -3.57
N PHE A 81 15.97 -13.60 -3.10
CA PHE A 81 15.72 -13.12 -1.73
C PHE A 81 14.33 -12.50 -1.61
N ALA A 82 13.77 -12.50 -0.41
CA ALA A 82 12.52 -11.79 -0.15
C ALA A 82 12.42 -11.35 1.32
N TYR A 83 12.04 -10.11 1.56
CA TYR A 83 11.80 -9.59 2.91
C TYR A 83 10.74 -8.50 2.94
N VAL A 84 10.17 -8.32 4.14
CA VAL A 84 9.14 -7.30 4.40
C VAL A 84 9.80 -6.08 5.04
N VAL A 85 9.36 -4.90 4.63
CA VAL A 85 9.69 -3.63 5.28
C VAL A 85 8.42 -2.98 5.82
N ASN A 86 8.53 -2.38 7.01
CA ASN A 86 7.45 -1.63 7.63
C ASN A 86 7.94 -0.22 7.98
N GLN A 87 7.39 0.76 7.31
CA GLN A 87 7.49 2.19 7.58
C GLN A 87 6.07 2.79 7.55
N VAL A 88 5.11 2.07 8.13
CA VAL A 88 3.69 2.37 8.14
C VAL A 88 3.21 2.69 6.72
N CYS A 89 2.50 3.80 6.49
CA CYS A 89 2.00 4.19 5.15
C CYS A 89 3.12 4.42 4.11
N GLY A 90 4.36 4.63 4.53
CA GLY A 90 5.54 4.79 3.68
C GLY A 90 6.18 3.48 3.19
N SER A 91 5.67 2.30 3.62
CA SER A 91 6.33 1.01 3.40
C SER A 91 6.55 0.67 1.92
N GLY A 92 5.58 0.96 1.05
CA GLY A 92 5.71 0.71 -0.40
C GLY A 92 6.80 1.58 -1.04
N MET A 93 6.89 2.86 -0.66
CA MET A 93 7.96 3.75 -1.09
C MET A 93 9.31 3.28 -0.52
N ARG A 94 9.36 2.86 0.75
CA ARG A 94 10.58 2.31 1.36
C ARG A 94 11.04 1.04 0.63
N ALA A 95 10.14 0.14 0.27
CA ALA A 95 10.46 -1.03 -0.52
C ALA A 95 11.10 -0.67 -1.86
N THR A 96 10.59 0.37 -2.54
CA THR A 96 11.15 0.89 -3.79
C THR A 96 12.57 1.45 -3.59
N ILE A 97 12.81 2.17 -2.50
CA ILE A 97 14.14 2.69 -2.13
C ILE A 97 15.12 1.53 -1.86
N GLU A 98 14.71 0.54 -1.07
CA GLU A 98 15.55 -0.63 -0.75
C GLU A 98 15.94 -1.42 -2.00
N ALA A 99 15.01 -1.68 -2.91
CA ALA A 99 15.28 -2.32 -4.19
C ALA A 99 16.25 -1.48 -5.03
N SER A 100 16.06 -0.16 -5.07
CA SER A 100 16.96 0.75 -5.78
C SER A 100 18.36 0.76 -5.20
N LEU A 101 18.50 0.68 -3.88
CA LEU A 101 19.79 0.59 -3.20
C LEU A 101 20.55 -0.69 -3.58
N LYS A 102 19.87 -1.83 -3.65
CA LYS A 102 20.49 -3.10 -4.07
C LYS A 102 21.02 -3.04 -5.51
N ILE A 103 20.30 -2.38 -6.39
CA ILE A 103 20.76 -2.16 -7.77
C ILE A 103 21.92 -1.14 -7.79
N PHE A 104 21.83 -0.09 -6.98
CA PHE A 104 22.88 0.92 -6.88
C PHE A 104 24.20 0.34 -6.38
N THR A 105 24.15 -0.56 -5.39
CA THR A 105 25.33 -1.28 -4.86
C THR A 105 25.80 -2.43 -5.75
N LYS A 106 25.11 -2.68 -6.87
CA LYS A 106 25.39 -3.77 -7.81
C LYS A 106 25.27 -5.17 -7.21
N GLU A 107 24.43 -5.31 -6.18
CA GLU A 107 24.06 -6.62 -5.66
C GLU A 107 23.10 -7.36 -6.59
N CYS A 108 22.28 -6.60 -7.33
CA CYS A 108 21.21 -7.12 -8.20
C CYS A 108 21.06 -6.25 -9.45
N ASP A 109 20.51 -6.85 -10.50
CA ASP A 109 20.13 -6.18 -11.74
C ASP A 109 18.62 -6.02 -11.93
N LEU A 110 17.83 -6.93 -11.35
CA LEU A 110 16.36 -6.89 -11.43
C LEU A 110 15.72 -7.27 -10.08
N VAL A 111 14.99 -6.33 -9.49
CA VAL A 111 14.30 -6.48 -8.21
C VAL A 111 12.85 -6.03 -8.32
N ILE A 112 11.94 -6.81 -7.75
CA ILE A 112 10.55 -6.39 -7.55
C ILE A 112 10.43 -5.64 -6.24
N ALA A 113 9.75 -4.50 -6.25
CA ALA A 113 9.40 -3.74 -5.07
C ALA A 113 7.92 -3.37 -5.08
N GLY A 114 7.31 -3.29 -3.91
CA GLY A 114 5.92 -2.89 -3.83
C GLY A 114 5.35 -3.00 -2.45
N GLY A 115 4.04 -3.18 -2.38
CA GLY A 115 3.33 -3.36 -1.12
C GLY A 115 2.02 -4.08 -1.31
N GLN A 116 1.52 -4.61 -0.22
CA GLN A 116 0.22 -5.24 -0.11
C GLN A 116 -0.38 -4.97 1.26
N GLU A 117 -1.70 -4.83 1.32
CA GLU A 117 -2.42 -4.74 2.58
C GLU A 117 -3.85 -5.25 2.43
N SER A 118 -4.36 -5.93 3.45
CA SER A 118 -5.78 -6.24 3.57
C SER A 118 -6.25 -5.75 4.94
N MET A 119 -6.72 -4.52 4.98
CA MET A 119 -7.23 -3.90 6.21
C MET A 119 -8.53 -4.59 6.66
N SER A 120 -9.30 -5.12 5.69
CA SER A 120 -10.50 -5.91 5.97
C SER A 120 -10.23 -7.22 6.71
N ARG A 121 -9.00 -7.72 6.65
CA ARG A 121 -8.59 -8.99 7.27
C ARG A 121 -7.58 -8.81 8.40
N ALA A 122 -7.37 -7.60 8.87
CA ALA A 122 -6.57 -7.35 10.07
C ALA A 122 -7.05 -8.20 11.25
N ARG A 123 -6.10 -8.76 11.99
CA ARG A 123 -6.41 -9.67 13.11
C ARG A 123 -6.66 -8.87 14.38
N HIS A 124 -7.39 -9.50 15.32
CA HIS A 124 -7.37 -9.09 16.69
C HIS A 124 -6.32 -9.91 17.44
N ALA A 125 -5.48 -9.24 18.22
CA ALA A 125 -4.43 -9.87 19.01
C ALA A 125 -4.81 -9.98 20.49
N TYR A 126 -4.38 -11.05 21.12
CA TYR A 126 -4.52 -11.27 22.55
C TYR A 126 -3.26 -11.90 23.11
N LEU A 127 -2.75 -11.34 24.20
CA LEU A 127 -1.58 -11.89 24.90
C LEU A 127 -2.01 -13.04 25.82
N SER A 128 -1.87 -14.28 25.33
CA SER A 128 -2.29 -15.48 26.06
C SER A 128 -1.16 -16.26 26.74
N ARG A 129 0.10 -16.09 26.26
CA ARG A 129 1.22 -16.95 26.69
C ARG A 129 1.65 -16.71 28.14
N THR A 130 1.60 -15.48 28.61
CA THR A 130 2.05 -15.12 29.96
C THR A 130 1.03 -15.42 31.05
N GLY A 131 -0.22 -15.72 30.71
CA GLY A 131 -1.26 -16.09 31.64
C GLY A 131 -1.63 -14.99 32.64
N GLU A 132 -1.47 -13.72 32.25
CA GLU A 132 -1.66 -12.57 33.14
C GLU A 132 -3.07 -12.45 33.75
N LYS A 133 -4.07 -13.06 33.10
CA LYS A 133 -5.45 -12.99 33.57
C LYS A 133 -6.03 -14.39 33.80
N LYS A 134 -6.00 -14.82 35.08
CA LYS A 134 -6.61 -16.10 35.51
C LYS A 134 -8.13 -16.01 35.67
N LEU A 135 -8.68 -14.81 35.86
CA LEU A 135 -10.11 -14.55 36.04
C LEU A 135 -10.53 -13.26 35.37
N GLY A 136 -11.74 -13.20 34.83
CA GLY A 136 -12.32 -12.05 34.16
C GLY A 136 -12.20 -12.08 32.63
N ASN A 137 -12.69 -11.02 31.96
CA ASN A 137 -12.76 -10.94 30.51
C ASN A 137 -11.38 -10.70 29.88
N ASN A 138 -11.14 -11.33 28.73
CA ASN A 138 -9.99 -11.03 27.88
C ASN A 138 -10.32 -9.87 26.96
N VAL A 139 -9.34 -8.97 26.74
CA VAL A 139 -9.46 -7.86 25.79
C VAL A 139 -8.66 -8.22 24.56
N PHE A 140 -9.33 -8.20 23.40
CA PHE A 140 -8.69 -8.35 22.11
C PHE A 140 -8.35 -6.97 21.55
N ILE A 141 -7.11 -6.80 21.12
CA ILE A 141 -6.62 -5.56 20.50
C ILE A 141 -6.88 -5.65 18.99
N ASP A 142 -7.60 -4.69 18.45
CA ASP A 142 -7.73 -4.52 17.00
C ASP A 142 -6.40 -4.03 16.44
N THR A 143 -5.66 -4.88 15.73
CA THR A 143 -4.33 -4.55 15.18
C THR A 143 -4.41 -3.52 14.06
N LEU A 144 -5.55 -3.41 13.35
CA LEU A 144 -5.75 -2.35 12.35
C LEU A 144 -5.67 -0.97 13.01
N VAL A 145 -6.37 -0.80 14.12
CA VAL A 145 -6.40 0.48 14.84
C VAL A 145 -5.10 0.70 15.61
N HIS A 146 -4.65 -0.31 16.37
CA HIS A 146 -3.50 -0.21 17.24
C HIS A 146 -2.18 -0.06 16.48
N ASP A 147 -1.90 -0.94 15.51
CA ASP A 147 -0.61 -1.00 14.84
C ASP A 147 -0.55 -0.13 13.57
N GLY A 148 -1.71 0.15 12.96
CA GLY A 148 -1.80 0.87 11.69
C GLY A 148 -2.27 2.33 11.80
N LEU A 149 -3.05 2.69 12.83
CA LEU A 149 -3.77 3.97 12.87
C LEU A 149 -3.59 4.75 14.17
N THR A 150 -2.88 4.21 15.17
CA THR A 150 -2.66 4.87 16.46
C THR A 150 -1.17 5.14 16.66
N ASP A 151 -0.84 6.38 16.97
CA ASP A 151 0.54 6.77 17.31
C ASP A 151 0.98 6.08 18.60
N ALA A 152 2.15 5.43 18.57
CA ALA A 152 2.64 4.63 19.66
C ALA A 152 3.05 5.45 20.91
N PHE A 153 3.34 6.74 20.75
CA PHE A 153 3.79 7.62 21.83
C PHE A 153 2.65 8.44 22.42
N SER A 154 1.90 9.15 21.58
CA SER A 154 0.77 9.97 22.03
C SER A 154 -0.50 9.18 22.27
N GLN A 155 -0.58 7.95 21.76
CA GLN A 155 -1.79 7.11 21.74
C GLN A 155 -2.97 7.77 21.00
N GLU A 156 -2.69 8.74 20.15
CA GLU A 156 -3.70 9.42 19.33
C GLU A 156 -3.91 8.71 17.99
N HIS A 157 -5.17 8.60 17.60
CA HIS A 157 -5.54 8.10 16.27
C HIS A 157 -5.06 9.09 15.18
N MET A 158 -4.64 8.59 14.01
CA MET A 158 -4.17 9.42 12.88
C MET A 158 -5.18 10.48 12.43
N GLY A 159 -6.47 10.28 12.68
CA GLY A 159 -7.50 11.31 12.47
C GLY A 159 -7.33 12.53 13.37
N ILE A 160 -6.81 12.37 14.58
CA ILE A 160 -6.47 13.49 15.47
C ILE A 160 -5.24 14.24 14.94
N THR A 161 -4.26 13.51 14.41
CA THR A 161 -3.11 14.13 13.71
C THR A 161 -3.57 14.98 12.54
N ALA A 162 -4.56 14.52 11.76
CA ALA A 162 -5.16 15.31 10.69
C ALA A 162 -5.85 16.58 11.20
N GLU A 163 -6.59 16.50 12.33
CA GLU A 163 -7.17 17.67 12.99
C GLU A 163 -6.08 18.66 13.48
N ASN A 164 -4.98 18.15 14.00
CA ASN A 164 -3.85 18.96 14.44
C ASN A 164 -3.19 19.71 13.25
N VAL A 165 -3.04 19.04 12.11
CA VAL A 165 -2.56 19.66 10.86
C VAL A 165 -3.52 20.74 10.37
N ALA A 166 -4.82 20.45 10.34
CA ALA A 166 -5.84 21.39 9.92
C ALA A 166 -5.81 22.66 10.79
N LYS A 167 -5.72 22.48 12.12
CA LYS A 167 -5.60 23.59 13.08
C LYS A 167 -4.30 24.40 12.89
N LYS A 168 -3.16 23.70 12.75
CA LYS A 168 -1.82 24.33 12.62
C LYS A 168 -1.73 25.23 11.38
N TYR A 169 -2.31 24.80 10.28
CA TYR A 169 -2.24 25.49 8.99
C TYR A 169 -3.52 26.29 8.64
N GLY A 170 -4.48 26.36 9.55
CA GLY A 170 -5.72 27.12 9.34
C GLY A 170 -6.62 26.55 8.22
N ILE A 171 -6.56 25.25 7.95
CA ILE A 171 -7.31 24.61 6.87
C ILE A 171 -8.76 24.39 7.32
N SER A 172 -9.68 25.10 6.68
CA SER A 172 -11.10 25.03 7.02
C SER A 172 -11.75 23.69 6.61
N ARG A 173 -12.90 23.38 7.22
CA ARG A 173 -13.73 22.25 6.83
C ARG A 173 -14.13 22.31 5.35
N LEU A 174 -14.46 23.49 4.85
CA LEU A 174 -14.86 23.68 3.45
C LEU A 174 -13.72 23.34 2.50
N GLU A 175 -12.50 23.79 2.78
CA GLU A 175 -11.33 23.47 1.95
C GLU A 175 -11.05 21.96 1.93
N GLN A 176 -11.14 21.28 3.07
CA GLN A 176 -11.00 19.83 3.16
C GLN A 176 -12.05 19.11 2.32
N ASP A 177 -13.31 19.48 2.43
CA ASP A 177 -14.40 18.88 1.68
C ASP A 177 -14.28 19.14 0.17
N MET A 178 -13.86 20.34 -0.23
CA MET A 178 -13.67 20.69 -1.64
C MET A 178 -12.48 19.93 -2.25
N TYR A 179 -11.40 19.76 -1.49
CA TYR A 179 -10.26 18.94 -1.92
C TYR A 179 -10.68 17.47 -2.11
N ALA A 180 -11.40 16.90 -1.13
CA ALA A 180 -11.92 15.55 -1.22
C ALA A 180 -12.87 15.38 -2.40
N TYR A 181 -13.83 16.31 -2.59
CA TYR A 181 -14.74 16.30 -3.72
C TYR A 181 -14.00 16.33 -5.05
N GLY A 182 -13.01 17.21 -5.19
CA GLY A 182 -12.16 17.26 -6.37
C GLY A 182 -11.45 15.92 -6.67
N SER A 183 -11.01 15.20 -5.63
CA SER A 183 -10.42 13.86 -5.76
C SER A 183 -11.44 12.84 -6.26
N TYR A 184 -12.66 12.81 -5.71
CA TYR A 184 -13.74 11.94 -6.21
C TYR A 184 -14.07 12.21 -7.68
N VAL A 185 -14.21 13.48 -8.07
CA VAL A 185 -14.50 13.87 -9.46
C VAL A 185 -13.40 13.40 -10.42
N LYS A 186 -12.13 13.61 -10.03
CA LYS A 186 -10.97 13.16 -10.83
C LYS A 186 -10.97 11.66 -11.00
N THR A 187 -11.22 10.91 -9.92
CA THR A 187 -11.23 9.44 -9.94
C THR A 187 -12.36 8.90 -10.83
N HIS A 188 -13.56 9.42 -10.71
CA HIS A 188 -14.69 9.02 -11.58
C HIS A 188 -14.41 9.31 -13.05
N LYS A 189 -13.82 10.48 -13.35
CA LYS A 189 -13.38 10.81 -14.71
C LYS A 189 -12.34 9.82 -15.22
N ALA A 190 -11.33 9.47 -14.40
CA ALA A 190 -10.28 8.53 -14.76
C ALA A 190 -10.83 7.12 -15.02
N LEU A 191 -11.74 6.64 -14.17
CA LEU A 191 -12.42 5.36 -14.34
C LEU A 191 -13.27 5.32 -15.62
N LYS A 192 -14.09 6.37 -15.87
CA LYS A 192 -14.91 6.49 -17.08
C LYS A 192 -14.06 6.47 -18.35
N ASN A 193 -12.92 7.16 -18.33
CA ASN A 193 -12.01 7.27 -19.47
C ASN A 193 -10.98 6.14 -19.55
N LYS A 194 -11.03 5.16 -18.60
CA LYS A 194 -10.11 4.02 -18.55
C LYS A 194 -8.64 4.42 -18.45
N TYR A 195 -8.31 5.52 -17.78
CA TYR A 195 -6.93 5.99 -17.64
C TYR A 195 -6.03 5.03 -16.87
N PHE A 196 -6.61 4.24 -15.96
CA PHE A 196 -5.89 3.24 -15.16
C PHE A 196 -5.72 1.88 -15.86
N LYS A 197 -6.19 1.72 -17.12
CA LYS A 197 -6.20 0.43 -17.82
C LYS A 197 -4.82 -0.26 -17.86
N ASN A 198 -3.76 0.53 -18.02
CA ASN A 198 -2.41 0.00 -18.19
C ASN A 198 -1.71 -0.35 -16.89
N GLU A 199 -2.24 0.03 -15.75
CA GLU A 199 -1.69 -0.28 -14.43
C GLU A 199 -2.47 -1.35 -13.68
N LEU A 200 -3.73 -1.55 -14.04
CA LEU A 200 -4.60 -2.53 -13.37
C LEU A 200 -4.23 -3.95 -13.74
N SER A 201 -4.19 -4.83 -12.73
CA SER A 201 -4.12 -6.26 -12.92
C SER A 201 -5.41 -6.79 -13.57
N GLN A 202 -5.30 -7.93 -14.26
CA GLN A 202 -6.46 -8.60 -14.85
C GLN A 202 -7.32 -9.16 -13.72
N SER A 203 -8.47 -8.55 -13.49
CA SER A 203 -9.40 -8.90 -12.43
C SER A 203 -10.83 -8.65 -12.88
N LEU A 204 -11.76 -9.45 -12.33
CA LEU A 204 -13.21 -9.18 -12.45
C LEU A 204 -13.63 -7.99 -11.57
N PHE A 205 -12.79 -7.57 -10.65
CA PHE A 205 -13.03 -6.48 -9.73
C PHE A 205 -12.64 -5.12 -10.34
N LYS A 206 -13.10 -4.04 -9.73
CA LYS A 206 -12.82 -2.66 -10.13
C LYS A 206 -12.51 -1.81 -8.91
N ASP A 207 -11.88 -0.67 -9.10
CA ASP A 207 -11.69 0.29 -8.02
C ASP A 207 -13.04 0.65 -7.36
N GLU A 208 -13.15 0.41 -6.05
CA GLU A 208 -14.35 0.73 -5.27
C GLU A 208 -14.27 2.17 -4.75
N VAL A 209 -14.91 3.06 -5.50
CA VAL A 209 -15.01 4.47 -5.14
C VAL A 209 -16.48 4.81 -4.91
N ARG A 210 -16.79 5.57 -3.86
CA ARG A 210 -18.17 6.02 -3.61
C ARG A 210 -18.71 6.78 -4.80
N SER A 211 -19.74 6.26 -5.43
CA SER A 211 -20.31 6.80 -6.67
C SER A 211 -21.25 7.99 -6.46
N ASP A 212 -21.76 8.17 -5.25
CA ASP A 212 -22.81 9.11 -4.90
C ASP A 212 -22.32 10.34 -4.10
N THR A 213 -20.99 10.55 -4.05
CA THR A 213 -20.39 11.68 -3.32
C THR A 213 -20.65 12.98 -4.04
N THR A 214 -21.27 13.93 -3.34
CA THR A 214 -21.46 15.32 -3.80
C THR A 214 -20.92 16.28 -2.75
N SER A 215 -20.62 17.53 -3.16
CA SER A 215 -20.19 18.58 -2.23
C SER A 215 -21.21 18.77 -1.11
N ALA A 216 -22.51 18.79 -1.41
CA ALA A 216 -23.58 18.92 -0.41
C ALA A 216 -23.62 17.75 0.58
N LYS A 217 -23.36 16.51 0.15
CA LYS A 217 -23.26 15.36 1.07
C LYS A 217 -22.06 15.44 1.99
N LEU A 218 -20.92 15.90 1.49
CA LEU A 218 -19.71 16.05 2.31
C LEU A 218 -19.93 17.06 3.46
N THR A 219 -20.54 18.19 3.18
CA THR A 219 -20.80 19.22 4.21
C THR A 219 -21.72 18.76 5.34
N GLN A 220 -22.60 17.76 5.06
CA GLN A 220 -23.52 17.20 6.06
C GLN A 220 -22.88 16.17 6.98
N LEU A 221 -21.68 15.67 6.66
CA LEU A 221 -21.02 14.64 7.46
C LEU A 221 -20.56 15.22 8.81
N LYS A 222 -20.77 14.44 9.86
CA LYS A 222 -20.28 14.79 11.20
C LYS A 222 -18.76 14.53 11.30
N PRO A 223 -18.03 15.32 12.10
CA PRO A 223 -16.65 15.01 12.44
C PRO A 223 -16.51 13.59 13.01
N ALA A 224 -15.49 12.86 12.55
CA ALA A 224 -15.32 11.44 12.87
C ALA A 224 -14.40 11.20 14.10
N PHE A 225 -13.43 12.09 14.36
CA PHE A 225 -12.36 11.82 15.31
C PHE A 225 -12.38 12.75 16.53
N LYS A 226 -12.94 13.92 16.40
CA LYS A 226 -12.97 14.93 17.47
C LYS A 226 -14.32 15.64 17.52
N LYS A 227 -14.86 15.87 18.72
CA LYS A 227 -16.04 16.72 18.90
C LYS A 227 -15.73 18.12 18.39
N ASN A 228 -16.58 18.66 17.52
CA ASN A 228 -16.39 19.94 16.82
C ASN A 228 -15.13 19.99 15.94
N GLY A 229 -14.67 18.84 15.47
CA GLY A 229 -13.59 18.73 14.50
C GLY A 229 -14.02 19.02 13.08
N THR A 230 -13.07 18.87 12.14
CA THR A 230 -13.27 19.15 10.72
C THR A 230 -13.07 17.93 9.83
N VAL A 231 -12.38 16.91 10.34
CA VAL A 231 -12.09 15.67 9.61
C VAL A 231 -13.28 14.71 9.70
N THR A 232 -13.76 14.24 8.57
CA THR A 232 -14.96 13.39 8.45
C THR A 232 -14.64 12.10 7.69
N ALA A 233 -15.54 11.13 7.70
CA ALA A 233 -15.44 9.92 6.88
C ALA A 233 -15.44 10.19 5.36
N GLY A 234 -15.81 11.39 4.92
CA GLY A 234 -15.83 11.76 3.50
C GLY A 234 -14.57 12.49 3.03
N ASN A 235 -13.85 13.18 3.92
CA ASN A 235 -12.64 13.92 3.61
C ASN A 235 -11.37 13.30 4.22
N ALA A 236 -11.49 12.22 5.00
CA ALA A 236 -10.37 11.40 5.46
C ALA A 236 -10.00 10.33 4.44
N SER A 237 -8.75 9.82 4.52
CA SER A 237 -8.35 8.61 3.79
C SER A 237 -9.23 7.44 4.20
N SER A 238 -9.67 6.65 3.22
CA SER A 238 -10.45 5.43 3.48
C SER A 238 -9.55 4.26 3.89
N LEU A 239 -10.15 3.29 4.57
CA LEU A 239 -9.54 1.97 4.80
C LEU A 239 -9.74 1.14 3.53
N ASN A 240 -8.69 0.45 3.08
CA ASN A 240 -8.69 -0.21 1.78
C ASN A 240 -7.92 -1.53 1.79
N ASP A 241 -8.18 -2.35 0.78
CA ASP A 241 -7.46 -3.57 0.47
C ASP A 241 -6.83 -3.45 -0.91
N GLY A 242 -5.61 -3.94 -1.09
CA GLY A 242 -4.94 -3.93 -2.39
C GLY A 242 -3.48 -4.35 -2.36
N ALA A 243 -2.89 -4.42 -3.55
CA ALA A 243 -1.46 -4.64 -3.75
C ALA A 243 -0.97 -3.87 -4.98
N ALA A 244 0.30 -3.48 -4.97
CA ALA A 244 0.95 -2.84 -6.11
C ALA A 244 2.43 -3.22 -6.15
N PHE A 245 2.97 -3.46 -7.35
CA PHE A 245 4.37 -3.80 -7.56
C PHE A 245 4.97 -3.03 -8.72
N LEU A 246 6.27 -2.75 -8.58
CA LEU A 246 7.15 -2.21 -9.61
C LEU A 246 8.26 -3.21 -9.90
N ALA A 247 8.64 -3.34 -11.16
CA ALA A 247 9.88 -3.99 -11.56
C ALA A 247 10.94 -2.90 -11.74
N ILE A 248 12.01 -3.01 -10.97
CA ILE A 248 13.11 -2.04 -10.93
C ILE A 248 14.37 -2.73 -11.45
N ALA A 249 15.04 -2.11 -12.42
CA ALA A 249 16.16 -2.71 -13.11
C ALA A 249 17.35 -1.77 -13.25
N SER A 250 18.55 -2.37 -13.34
CA SER A 250 19.79 -1.68 -13.65
C SER A 250 19.81 -1.20 -15.10
N HIS A 251 20.68 -0.22 -15.39
CA HIS A 251 20.94 0.20 -16.78
C HIS A 251 21.39 -0.98 -17.66
N ASP A 252 22.25 -1.83 -17.14
CA ASP A 252 22.84 -2.95 -17.89
C ASP A 252 21.77 -4.00 -18.25
N TYR A 253 20.85 -4.31 -17.32
CA TYR A 253 19.72 -5.20 -17.59
C TYR A 253 18.78 -4.62 -18.67
N VAL A 254 18.44 -3.34 -18.55
CA VAL A 254 17.56 -2.63 -19.51
C VAL A 254 18.18 -2.65 -20.92
N LYS A 255 19.48 -2.36 -21.01
CA LYS A 255 20.23 -2.35 -22.27
C LYS A 255 20.34 -3.75 -22.88
N ALA A 256 20.75 -4.73 -22.09
CA ALA A 256 20.93 -6.12 -22.55
C ALA A 256 19.63 -6.72 -23.10
N ASN A 257 18.51 -6.43 -22.45
CA ASN A 257 17.20 -6.94 -22.81
C ASN A 257 16.41 -6.00 -23.77
N LYS A 258 17.00 -4.88 -24.21
CA LYS A 258 16.39 -3.88 -25.11
C LYS A 258 15.03 -3.38 -24.60
N ILE A 259 14.91 -3.20 -23.29
CA ILE A 259 13.67 -2.77 -22.65
C ILE A 259 13.54 -1.24 -22.79
N LYS A 260 12.35 -0.77 -23.11
CA LYS A 260 12.00 0.65 -23.01
C LYS A 260 11.44 0.91 -21.59
N PRO A 261 12.19 1.57 -20.70
CA PRO A 261 11.72 1.80 -19.35
C PRO A 261 10.58 2.82 -19.29
N LEU A 262 9.76 2.75 -18.25
CA LEU A 262 8.68 3.72 -17.98
C LEU A 262 9.24 5.01 -17.39
N ALA A 263 10.23 4.91 -16.50
CA ALA A 263 10.82 6.04 -15.80
C ALA A 263 12.24 5.71 -15.32
N LYS A 264 13.03 6.76 -15.06
CA LYS A 264 14.32 6.69 -14.37
C LYS A 264 14.15 7.20 -12.95
N ILE A 265 14.68 6.49 -11.97
CA ILE A 265 14.75 6.97 -10.58
C ILE A 265 15.94 7.94 -10.49
N LEU A 266 15.65 9.20 -10.20
CA LEU A 266 16.67 10.25 -10.16
C LEU A 266 17.30 10.37 -8.76
N SER A 267 16.49 10.28 -7.72
CA SER A 267 16.94 10.41 -6.33
C SER A 267 15.88 9.90 -5.37
N TRP A 268 16.27 9.69 -4.13
CA TRP A 268 15.40 9.42 -2.98
C TRP A 268 15.96 10.07 -1.73
N SER A 269 15.10 10.30 -0.77
CA SER A 269 15.50 10.74 0.56
C SER A 269 14.52 10.20 1.61
N SER A 270 14.99 10.12 2.84
CA SER A 270 14.15 9.86 4.01
C SER A 270 14.44 10.91 5.05
N SER A 271 13.40 11.48 5.65
CA SER A 271 13.52 12.45 6.72
C SER A 271 12.55 12.11 7.84
N ALA A 272 12.91 12.45 9.04
CA ALA A 272 12.02 12.48 10.19
C ALA A 272 11.93 13.91 10.70
N GLY A 273 10.77 14.30 11.19
CA GLY A 273 10.52 15.62 11.77
C GLY A 273 9.86 15.49 13.14
N ASN A 274 9.85 16.61 13.88
CA ASN A 274 9.14 16.72 15.15
C ASN A 274 7.65 16.93 14.94
#